data_3694071634421a0fd2341bfa03d6bb93
#
_entry.id   3694071634421a0fd2341bfa03d6bb93
#
_cell.length_a   1.000
_cell.length_b   1.000
_cell.length_c   1.000
_cell.angle_alpha   90.00
_cell.angle_beta   90.00
_cell.angle_gamma   90.00
#
_symmetry.space_group_name_H-M   'P 1'
#
loop_
_entity.id
_entity.type
_entity.pdbx_description
1 polymer ?
#
loop_
_entity_poly.entity_id
_entity_poly.type
_entity_poly.pdbx_seq_one_letter_code
_entity_poly.pdbx_strand_id
1 'polypeptide(L)'
;LVFSFSFSKSFADGHGPEIYGPYPITLKGYDGDETNSVKYTGQMARQVLHDSLKKLVKTGDLDKMMAYYNGEDGLEIIAPKSKDGFPVMQTMVSEIGSGNLSGKMYKGAIPGWGGLSGPEALEHMMQKASEIGGDFDPATGFDYTQLISKFAMGAVFYNQGVNNYLGKKMEIGQKENRKPYKEGAYYTGKEHSWDEAFGYWGAPAHSLTLTAEQNYNVAKMKDLAAADYNGDGVVDLYLSLIHI
;
A
#
# COMPACT_ATOMS: atom_id res chain seq x y z
N LEU A 1 28.75 -0.34 -29.47
CA LEU A 1 27.31 -0.56 -29.64
C LEU A 1 26.60 0.37 -28.67
N VAL A 2 26.03 1.45 -29.20
CA VAL A 2 25.24 2.41 -28.43
C VAL A 2 23.81 1.88 -28.42
N PHE A 3 23.31 1.44 -27.27
CA PHE A 3 21.87 1.18 -27.10
C PHE A 3 21.16 2.51 -26.89
N SER A 4 20.56 3.02 -27.96
CA SER A 4 19.63 4.13 -27.91
C SER A 4 18.27 3.60 -27.44
N PHE A 5 17.90 3.83 -26.17
CA PHE A 5 16.53 3.66 -25.72
C PHE A 5 15.71 4.87 -26.18
N SER A 6 14.97 4.70 -27.27
CA SER A 6 13.98 5.68 -27.68
C SER A 6 12.74 5.57 -26.82
N PHE A 7 12.66 6.37 -25.76
CA PHE A 7 11.39 6.67 -25.11
C PHE A 7 10.65 7.73 -25.92
N SER A 8 9.89 7.29 -26.91
CA SER A 8 8.91 8.14 -27.56
C SER A 8 7.61 7.36 -27.77
N LYS A 9 6.75 7.34 -26.75
CA LYS A 9 5.33 7.27 -27.00
C LYS A 9 4.72 8.59 -26.56
N SER A 10 4.20 9.29 -27.53
CA SER A 10 3.58 10.60 -27.39
C SER A 10 2.30 10.50 -26.56
N PHE A 11 2.10 11.47 -25.69
CA PHE A 11 0.83 11.76 -25.01
C PHE A 11 -0.27 12.24 -25.98
N ALA A 12 -0.31 11.72 -27.21
CA ALA A 12 -1.18 12.24 -28.27
C ALA A 12 -2.60 11.68 -28.23
N ASP A 13 -2.88 10.65 -27.41
CA ASP A 13 -4.18 9.97 -27.35
C ASP A 13 -4.97 10.24 -26.08
N GLY A 14 -4.52 11.15 -25.21
CA GLY A 14 -5.21 11.52 -23.98
C GLY A 14 -5.15 10.49 -22.86
N HIS A 15 -4.43 9.38 -23.04
CA HIS A 15 -4.13 8.41 -21.98
C HIS A 15 -2.84 8.82 -21.28
N GLY A 16 -2.83 8.78 -19.93
CA GLY A 16 -1.63 8.93 -19.13
C GLY A 16 -0.64 7.77 -19.34
N PRO A 17 0.55 7.82 -18.72
CA PRO A 17 1.49 6.72 -18.83
C PRO A 17 0.88 5.41 -18.33
N GLU A 18 1.09 4.33 -19.08
CA GLU A 18 0.59 2.99 -18.73
C GLU A 18 1.25 2.44 -17.45
N ILE A 19 2.34 3.06 -17.01
CA ILE A 19 3.13 2.65 -15.83
C ILE A 19 3.28 3.85 -14.91
N TYR A 20 3.08 3.65 -13.62
CA TYR A 20 3.28 4.67 -12.60
C TYR A 20 4.78 4.83 -12.30
N GLY A 21 5.39 5.84 -12.91
CA GLY A 21 6.82 6.11 -12.81
C GLY A 21 7.69 5.22 -13.72
N PRO A 22 9.00 5.44 -13.70
CA PRO A 22 9.66 6.58 -13.04
C PRO A 22 9.25 7.92 -13.65
N TYR A 23 9.12 8.96 -12.81
CA TYR A 23 8.89 10.33 -13.27
C TYR A 23 10.14 11.17 -13.07
N PRO A 24 10.50 12.05 -14.04
CA PRO A 24 11.70 12.87 -13.93
C PRO A 24 11.59 13.86 -12.76
N ILE A 25 12.71 14.27 -12.21
CA ILE A 25 12.77 15.33 -11.21
C ILE A 25 12.35 16.65 -11.85
N THR A 26 11.29 17.28 -11.34
CA THR A 26 10.78 18.58 -11.82
C THR A 26 11.21 19.75 -10.93
N LEU A 27 11.81 19.46 -9.79
CA LEU A 27 12.22 20.45 -8.81
C LEU A 27 13.37 21.31 -9.34
N LYS A 28 13.11 22.60 -9.55
CA LYS A 28 14.11 23.54 -10.04
C LYS A 28 15.26 23.72 -9.05
N GLY A 29 16.50 23.61 -9.56
CA GLY A 29 17.71 23.76 -8.75
C GLY A 29 18.09 22.51 -7.96
N TYR A 30 17.44 21.38 -8.21
CA TYR A 30 17.94 20.09 -7.72
C TYR A 30 19.23 19.73 -8.47
N ASP A 31 20.28 19.41 -7.72
CA ASP A 31 21.65 19.11 -8.20
C ASP A 31 22.17 17.76 -7.68
N GLY A 32 21.28 16.92 -7.09
CA GLY A 32 21.64 15.60 -6.61
C GLY A 32 21.55 14.51 -7.69
N ASP A 33 21.87 13.28 -7.30
CA ASP A 33 22.00 12.12 -8.21
C ASP A 33 20.67 11.40 -8.52
N GLU A 34 19.58 11.73 -7.81
CA GLU A 34 18.29 11.10 -8.03
C GLU A 34 17.69 11.48 -9.39
N THR A 35 17.13 10.51 -10.09
CA THR A 35 16.54 10.70 -11.42
C THR A 35 15.04 10.50 -11.46
N ASN A 36 14.45 9.99 -10.37
CA ASN A 36 13.04 9.63 -10.24
C ASN A 36 12.43 10.31 -9.03
N SER A 37 11.34 11.08 -9.22
CA SER A 37 10.64 11.79 -8.13
C SER A 37 9.71 10.90 -7.31
N VAL A 38 9.38 9.69 -7.76
CA VAL A 38 8.40 8.80 -7.11
C VAL A 38 8.88 8.31 -5.74
N LYS A 39 8.05 8.46 -4.71
CA LYS A 39 8.37 8.04 -3.33
C LYS A 39 7.13 7.65 -2.53
N TYR A 40 6.85 6.33 -2.40
CA TYR A 40 5.71 5.82 -1.63
C TYR A 40 6.00 4.52 -0.84
N THR A 41 7.26 4.28 -0.46
CA THR A 41 7.71 3.07 0.26
C THR A 41 6.93 2.81 1.56
N GLY A 42 6.63 3.87 2.32
CA GLY A 42 5.88 3.73 3.57
C GLY A 42 4.43 3.25 3.36
N GLN A 43 3.82 3.57 2.22
CA GLN A 43 2.50 3.08 1.86
C GLN A 43 2.55 1.60 1.49
N MET A 44 3.59 1.19 0.76
CA MET A 44 3.81 -0.21 0.41
C MET A 44 4.06 -1.06 1.66
N ALA A 45 4.86 -0.59 2.61
CA ALA A 45 5.02 -1.25 3.90
C ALA A 45 3.68 -1.45 4.62
N ARG A 46 2.77 -0.45 4.60
CA ARG A 46 1.43 -0.59 5.19
C ARG A 46 0.55 -1.60 4.46
N GLN A 47 0.69 -1.73 3.15
CA GLN A 47 -0.03 -2.75 2.38
C GLN A 47 0.36 -4.15 2.86
N VAL A 48 1.65 -4.46 2.97
CA VAL A 48 2.11 -5.78 3.44
C VAL A 48 1.79 -6.03 4.91
N LEU A 49 1.81 -4.98 5.76
CA LEU A 49 1.34 -5.09 7.15
C LEU A 49 -0.14 -5.45 7.22
N HIS A 50 -0.98 -4.82 6.40
CA HIS A 50 -2.41 -5.12 6.34
C HIS A 50 -2.68 -6.55 5.86
N ASP A 51 -2.00 -7.00 4.80
CA ASP A 51 -2.18 -8.36 4.30
C ASP A 51 -1.71 -9.40 5.30
N SER A 52 -0.58 -9.14 5.97
CA SER A 52 -0.06 -9.99 7.03
C SER A 52 -1.01 -10.03 8.23
N LEU A 53 -1.49 -8.89 8.69
CA LEU A 53 -2.50 -8.80 9.76
C LEU A 53 -3.75 -9.63 9.42
N LYS A 54 -4.30 -9.47 8.22
CA LYS A 54 -5.44 -10.26 7.75
C LYS A 54 -5.22 -11.77 7.88
N LYS A 55 -4.01 -12.26 7.58
CA LYS A 55 -3.66 -13.68 7.68
C LYS A 55 -3.53 -14.14 9.13
N LEU A 56 -3.08 -13.26 10.02
CA LEU A 56 -2.91 -13.54 11.44
C LEU A 56 -4.24 -13.69 12.20
N VAL A 57 -5.32 -13.05 11.74
CA VAL A 57 -6.63 -13.12 12.44
C VAL A 57 -7.05 -14.56 12.72
N LYS A 58 -6.78 -15.49 11.79
CA LYS A 58 -7.09 -16.92 11.92
C LYS A 58 -6.38 -17.61 13.09
N THR A 59 -5.28 -17.04 13.56
CA THR A 59 -4.50 -17.61 14.67
C THR A 59 -5.06 -17.24 16.05
N GLY A 60 -5.88 -16.19 16.13
CA GLY A 60 -6.33 -15.61 17.38
C GLY A 60 -5.22 -14.99 18.25
N ASP A 61 -4.00 -14.86 17.71
CA ASP A 61 -2.83 -14.33 18.42
C ASP A 61 -2.88 -12.79 18.44
N LEU A 62 -3.41 -12.24 19.54
CA LEU A 62 -3.59 -10.79 19.70
C LEU A 62 -2.25 -10.04 19.66
N ASP A 63 -1.22 -10.56 20.32
CA ASP A 63 0.08 -9.87 20.39
C ASP A 63 0.69 -9.72 19.01
N LYS A 64 0.63 -10.79 18.20
CA LYS A 64 1.07 -10.71 16.80
C LYS A 64 0.22 -9.76 15.97
N MET A 65 -1.11 -9.82 16.10
CA MET A 65 -2.00 -8.89 15.39
C MET A 65 -1.66 -7.43 15.74
N MET A 66 -1.43 -7.13 17.01
CA MET A 66 -1.04 -5.79 17.48
C MET A 66 0.33 -5.37 16.98
N ALA A 67 1.33 -6.28 16.94
CA ALA A 67 2.65 -5.98 16.41
C ALA A 67 2.57 -5.52 14.94
N TYR A 68 1.80 -6.23 14.09
CA TYR A 68 1.61 -5.84 12.68
C TYR A 68 0.76 -4.58 12.53
N TYR A 69 -0.25 -4.39 13.37
CA TYR A 69 -1.05 -3.16 13.39
C TYR A 69 -0.19 -1.93 13.73
N ASN A 70 0.71 -2.08 14.67
CA ASN A 70 1.61 -1.02 15.12
C ASN A 70 2.89 -0.88 14.26
N GLY A 71 3.15 -1.83 13.36
CA GLY A 71 4.33 -1.80 12.51
C GLY A 71 5.62 -1.86 13.32
N GLU A 72 5.71 -2.83 14.22
CA GLU A 72 6.89 -3.03 15.06
C GLU A 72 8.10 -3.45 14.21
N ASP A 73 9.30 -3.33 14.78
CA ASP A 73 10.53 -3.72 14.09
C ASP A 73 10.65 -5.25 13.97
N GLY A 74 11.35 -5.70 12.92
CA GLY A 74 11.67 -7.11 12.75
C GLY A 74 10.50 -7.98 12.25
N LEU A 75 9.43 -7.39 11.73
CA LEU A 75 8.29 -8.15 11.21
C LEU A 75 8.60 -8.79 9.85
N GLU A 76 8.39 -10.09 9.79
CA GLU A 76 8.39 -10.84 8.54
C GLU A 76 7.13 -10.53 7.73
N ILE A 77 7.25 -10.48 6.42
CA ILE A 77 6.09 -10.47 5.54
C ILE A 77 5.47 -11.86 5.59
N ILE A 78 4.22 -11.95 6.05
CA ILE A 78 3.46 -13.20 5.94
C ILE A 78 3.05 -13.33 4.48
N ALA A 79 3.99 -13.87 3.71
CA ALA A 79 4.01 -13.80 2.27
C ALA A 79 2.72 -14.28 1.63
N PRO A 80 2.32 -13.64 0.56
CA PRO A 80 1.46 -14.25 -0.40
C PRO A 80 2.13 -15.54 -0.88
N LYS A 81 1.56 -16.67 -0.54
CA LYS A 81 1.91 -17.90 -1.25
C LYS A 81 1.14 -17.85 -2.56
N SER A 82 1.84 -17.50 -3.61
CA SER A 82 1.32 -17.61 -4.95
C SER A 82 0.91 -19.06 -5.25
N LYS A 83 -0.21 -19.25 -5.92
CA LYS A 83 -0.66 -20.58 -6.34
C LYS A 83 0.21 -21.18 -7.43
N ASP A 84 0.87 -20.33 -8.20
CA ASP A 84 1.84 -20.69 -9.22
C ASP A 84 3.26 -20.94 -8.66
N GLY A 85 3.48 -20.68 -7.35
CA GLY A 85 4.77 -20.84 -6.71
C GLY A 85 5.80 -19.76 -7.09
N PHE A 86 5.36 -18.68 -7.72
CA PHE A 86 6.25 -17.62 -8.17
C PHE A 86 6.94 -16.93 -6.99
N PRO A 87 8.26 -16.73 -7.01
CA PRO A 87 8.99 -16.21 -5.86
C PRO A 87 8.74 -14.72 -5.63
N VAL A 88 8.83 -14.30 -4.37
CA VAL A 88 8.72 -12.91 -3.93
C VAL A 88 10.06 -12.48 -3.33
N MET A 89 10.53 -11.29 -3.70
CA MET A 89 11.86 -10.81 -3.33
C MET A 89 11.97 -10.49 -1.83
N GLN A 90 11.04 -9.69 -1.30
CA GLN A 90 11.11 -9.25 0.09
C GLN A 90 10.49 -10.27 1.06
N THR A 91 11.18 -10.48 2.17
CA THR A 91 10.74 -11.33 3.27
C THR A 91 10.42 -10.55 4.55
N MET A 92 11.02 -9.35 4.70
CA MET A 92 10.85 -8.46 5.85
C MET A 92 10.15 -7.18 5.44
N VAL A 93 9.30 -6.65 6.32
CA VAL A 93 8.63 -5.35 6.10
C VAL A 93 9.64 -4.21 5.93
N SER A 94 10.74 -4.26 6.68
CA SER A 94 11.83 -3.26 6.62
C SER A 94 12.55 -3.19 5.27
N GLU A 95 12.53 -4.26 4.48
CA GLU A 95 13.10 -4.27 3.12
C GLU A 95 12.30 -3.43 2.13
N ILE A 96 11.02 -3.17 2.43
CA ILE A 96 10.16 -2.29 1.64
C ILE A 96 10.22 -0.86 2.18
N GLY A 97 10.06 -0.71 3.48
CA GLY A 97 10.03 0.59 4.13
C GLY A 97 9.58 0.51 5.58
N SER A 98 9.24 1.65 6.16
CA SER A 98 8.71 1.75 7.51
C SER A 98 7.31 2.34 7.51
N GLY A 99 6.50 1.93 8.47
CA GLY A 99 5.15 2.47 8.64
C GLY A 99 4.33 1.66 9.63
N ASN A 100 3.15 2.16 9.94
CA ASN A 100 2.16 1.45 10.76
C ASN A 100 0.74 1.74 10.25
N LEU A 101 -0.20 0.92 10.65
CA LEU A 101 -1.62 1.11 10.35
C LEU A 101 -2.27 2.02 11.41
N SER A 102 -1.93 1.84 12.69
CA SER A 102 -2.51 2.53 13.84
C SER A 102 -2.46 4.05 13.73
N GLY A 103 -1.30 4.61 13.35
CA GLY A 103 -1.09 6.05 13.19
C GLY A 103 -1.82 6.66 12.00
N LYS A 104 -2.29 5.84 11.05
CA LYS A 104 -2.96 6.28 9.82
C LYS A 104 -4.46 6.00 9.81
N MET A 105 -4.96 5.33 10.84
CA MET A 105 -6.38 5.03 11.02
C MET A 105 -7.22 6.31 11.10
N TYR A 106 -8.43 6.29 10.55
CA TYR A 106 -9.44 7.32 10.79
C TYR A 106 -9.73 7.46 12.28
N LYS A 107 -9.63 8.68 12.80
CA LYS A 107 -9.70 8.97 14.24
C LYS A 107 -11.11 9.33 14.75
N GLY A 108 -12.07 9.53 13.85
CA GLY A 108 -13.45 9.86 14.22
C GLY A 108 -14.22 8.67 14.76
N ALA A 109 -15.32 8.94 15.43
CA ALA A 109 -16.27 7.91 15.89
C ALA A 109 -16.86 7.15 14.70
N ILE A 110 -16.97 5.84 14.84
CA ILE A 110 -17.53 4.95 13.82
C ILE A 110 -19.04 4.76 14.09
N PRO A 111 -19.91 5.12 13.14
CA PRO A 111 -21.34 4.92 13.29
C PRO A 111 -21.69 3.44 13.53
N GLY A 112 -22.58 3.18 14.48
CA GLY A 112 -22.99 1.83 14.83
C GLY A 112 -22.05 1.04 15.76
N TRP A 113 -20.90 1.62 16.12
CA TRP A 113 -19.90 0.99 17.01
C TRP A 113 -19.83 1.62 18.40
N GLY A 114 -20.96 2.06 18.94
CA GLY A 114 -21.05 2.57 20.32
C GLY A 114 -20.19 3.82 20.60
N GLY A 115 -19.79 4.57 19.55
CA GLY A 115 -18.94 5.74 19.69
C GLY A 115 -17.44 5.46 19.65
N LEU A 116 -17.02 4.22 19.41
CA LEU A 116 -15.60 3.87 19.26
C LEU A 116 -14.99 4.63 18.07
N SER A 117 -13.77 5.12 18.25
CA SER A 117 -12.95 5.64 17.17
C SER A 117 -12.46 4.51 16.24
N GLY A 118 -11.90 4.86 15.09
CA GLY A 118 -11.34 3.87 14.17
C GLY A 118 -10.34 2.91 14.82
N PRO A 119 -9.31 3.40 15.55
CA PRO A 119 -8.40 2.53 16.31
C PRO A 119 -9.10 1.61 17.28
N GLU A 120 -9.95 2.17 18.16
CA GLU A 120 -10.67 1.40 19.18
C GLU A 120 -11.57 0.32 18.56
N ALA A 121 -12.22 0.62 17.44
CA ALA A 121 -13.06 -0.35 16.74
C ALA A 121 -12.23 -1.50 16.16
N LEU A 122 -11.07 -1.22 15.56
CA LEU A 122 -10.20 -2.27 15.02
C LEU A 122 -9.59 -3.13 16.13
N GLU A 123 -9.08 -2.50 17.18
CA GLU A 123 -8.53 -3.19 18.36
C GLU A 123 -9.59 -4.07 19.03
N HIS A 124 -10.82 -3.58 19.15
CA HIS A 124 -11.95 -4.38 19.63
C HIS A 124 -12.21 -5.62 18.76
N MET A 125 -12.15 -5.49 17.42
CA MET A 125 -12.31 -6.65 16.53
C MET A 125 -11.18 -7.67 16.70
N MET A 126 -9.92 -7.20 16.83
CA MET A 126 -8.76 -8.08 17.09
C MET A 126 -8.87 -8.79 18.43
N GLN A 127 -9.31 -8.07 19.48
CA GLN A 127 -9.58 -8.66 20.78
C GLN A 127 -10.64 -9.76 20.69
N LYS A 128 -11.75 -9.52 19.97
CA LYS A 128 -12.80 -10.51 19.78
C LYS A 128 -12.32 -11.74 19.02
N ALA A 129 -11.53 -11.58 17.98
CA ALA A 129 -10.91 -12.68 17.27
C ALA A 129 -10.01 -13.52 18.19
N SER A 130 -9.24 -12.87 19.07
CA SER A 130 -8.42 -13.54 20.08
C SER A 130 -9.24 -14.32 21.11
N GLU A 131 -10.32 -13.72 21.64
CA GLU A 131 -11.21 -14.35 22.62
C GLU A 131 -11.84 -15.66 22.12
N ILE A 132 -12.17 -15.72 20.82
CA ILE A 132 -12.71 -16.95 20.20
C ILE A 132 -11.61 -17.89 19.68
N GLY A 133 -10.34 -17.46 19.69
CA GLY A 133 -9.20 -18.23 19.23
C GLY A 133 -9.16 -18.44 17.69
N GLY A 134 -9.72 -17.52 16.92
CA GLY A 134 -9.79 -17.65 15.46
C GLY A 134 -10.52 -16.53 14.74
N ASP A 135 -10.97 -16.78 13.53
CA ASP A 135 -11.55 -15.76 12.65
C ASP A 135 -13.08 -15.77 12.58
N PHE A 136 -13.74 -16.89 12.85
CA PHE A 136 -15.19 -17.00 12.72
C PHE A 136 -15.87 -17.26 14.06
N ASP A 137 -16.82 -16.42 14.43
CA ASP A 137 -17.64 -16.56 15.61
C ASP A 137 -19.02 -17.18 15.25
N PRO A 138 -19.26 -18.44 15.59
CA PRO A 138 -20.52 -19.10 15.27
C PRO A 138 -21.72 -18.55 16.06
N ALA A 139 -21.48 -17.86 17.17
CA ALA A 139 -22.56 -17.29 17.99
C ALA A 139 -23.14 -16.02 17.37
N THR A 140 -22.31 -15.22 16.70
CA THR A 140 -22.71 -13.96 16.05
C THR A 140 -22.74 -14.04 14.53
N GLY A 141 -22.08 -15.04 13.92
CA GLY A 141 -21.87 -15.16 12.50
C GLY A 141 -20.80 -14.21 11.94
N PHE A 142 -20.01 -13.55 12.79
CA PHE A 142 -18.96 -12.63 12.35
C PHE A 142 -17.72 -13.37 11.87
N ASP A 143 -17.24 -12.99 10.68
CA ASP A 143 -15.92 -13.33 10.15
C ASP A 143 -14.97 -12.16 10.41
N TYR A 144 -14.17 -12.29 11.46
CA TYR A 144 -13.24 -11.24 11.89
C TYR A 144 -12.10 -11.01 10.88
N THR A 145 -11.70 -12.01 10.07
CA THR A 145 -10.78 -11.79 8.97
C THR A 145 -11.35 -10.78 7.98
N GLN A 146 -12.64 -10.92 7.62
CA GLN A 146 -13.28 -9.97 6.70
C GLN A 146 -13.53 -8.63 7.38
N LEU A 147 -14.03 -8.61 8.60
CA LEU A 147 -14.30 -7.36 9.32
C LEU A 147 -13.05 -6.52 9.49
N ILE A 148 -11.97 -7.07 10.05
CA ILE A 148 -10.70 -6.39 10.29
C ILE A 148 -10.11 -5.89 8.97
N SER A 149 -10.04 -6.76 7.96
CA SER A 149 -9.46 -6.40 6.66
C SER A 149 -10.26 -5.29 5.97
N LYS A 150 -11.59 -5.42 5.85
CA LYS A 150 -12.42 -4.43 5.15
C LYS A 150 -12.52 -3.12 5.91
N PHE A 151 -12.57 -3.18 7.23
CA PHE A 151 -12.52 -1.98 8.06
C PHE A 151 -11.21 -1.21 7.88
N ALA A 152 -10.06 -1.89 7.93
CA ALA A 152 -8.77 -1.26 7.68
C ALA A 152 -8.65 -0.68 6.27
N MET A 153 -9.20 -1.35 5.25
CA MET A 153 -9.25 -0.80 3.87
C MET A 153 -9.98 0.55 3.83
N GLY A 154 -11.10 0.69 4.53
CA GLY A 154 -11.83 1.95 4.62
C GLY A 154 -11.13 2.99 5.50
N ALA A 155 -10.80 2.59 6.73
CA ALA A 155 -10.34 3.50 7.78
C ALA A 155 -8.87 3.94 7.61
N VAL A 156 -8.03 3.15 6.91
CA VAL A 156 -6.65 3.52 6.59
C VAL A 156 -6.53 3.89 5.12
N PHE A 157 -6.68 2.93 4.21
CA PHE A 157 -6.25 3.12 2.82
C PHE A 157 -7.14 4.11 2.08
N TYR A 158 -8.46 3.95 2.10
CA TYR A 158 -9.38 4.92 1.49
C TYR A 158 -9.28 6.30 2.18
N ASN A 159 -9.30 6.32 3.51
CA ASN A 159 -9.24 7.58 4.27
C ASN A 159 -7.94 8.36 3.99
N GLN A 160 -6.81 7.70 3.95
CA GLN A 160 -5.55 8.35 3.60
C GLN A 160 -5.49 8.68 2.11
N GLY A 161 -5.67 7.71 1.23
CA GLY A 161 -5.53 7.93 -0.22
C GLY A 161 -6.46 9.02 -0.73
N VAL A 162 -7.75 8.89 -0.47
CA VAL A 162 -8.78 9.78 -1.03
C VAL A 162 -8.97 11.03 -0.18
N ASN A 163 -9.32 10.88 1.11
CA ASN A 163 -9.70 12.05 1.92
C ASN A 163 -8.51 12.93 2.30
N ASN A 164 -7.36 12.31 2.62
CA ASN A 164 -6.19 13.07 3.06
C ASN A 164 -5.29 13.47 1.89
N TYR A 165 -4.76 12.51 1.12
CA TYR A 165 -3.73 12.80 0.12
C TYR A 165 -4.29 13.41 -1.16
N LEU A 166 -5.30 12.83 -1.81
CA LEU A 166 -5.95 13.41 -2.99
C LEU A 166 -6.90 14.56 -2.63
N GLY A 167 -7.52 14.52 -1.47
CA GLY A 167 -8.39 15.59 -0.98
C GLY A 167 -7.57 16.71 -0.33
N LYS A 168 -7.54 16.71 1.01
CA LYS A 168 -7.00 17.81 1.82
C LYS A 168 -5.60 18.27 1.42
N LYS A 169 -4.64 17.38 1.18
CA LYS A 169 -3.25 17.77 0.85
C LYS A 169 -3.11 18.35 -0.56
N MET A 170 -4.05 18.04 -1.47
CA MET A 170 -4.05 18.60 -2.82
C MET A 170 -4.77 19.94 -2.93
N GLU A 171 -5.46 20.40 -1.88
CA GLU A 171 -6.06 21.74 -1.85
C GLU A 171 -5.01 22.83 -2.04
N ILE A 172 -5.45 23.98 -2.58
CA ILE A 172 -4.59 25.15 -2.77
C ILE A 172 -4.03 25.60 -1.42
N GLY A 173 -2.71 25.84 -1.37
CA GLY A 173 -2.02 26.32 -0.16
C GLY A 173 -1.65 25.25 0.87
N GLN A 174 -2.09 24.00 0.72
CA GLN A 174 -1.78 22.96 1.70
C GLN A 174 -0.37 22.37 1.54
N LYS A 175 0.08 22.15 0.34
CA LYS A 175 1.42 21.64 0.02
C LYS A 175 2.08 22.48 -1.05
N GLU A 176 3.35 22.77 -0.84
CA GLU A 176 4.14 23.53 -1.80
C GLU A 176 4.50 22.67 -3.02
N ASN A 177 4.42 23.28 -4.22
CA ASN A 177 4.73 22.62 -5.48
C ASN A 177 5.96 23.22 -6.20
N ARG A 178 6.71 24.08 -5.53
CA ARG A 178 7.88 24.78 -6.12
C ARG A 178 9.15 24.65 -5.29
N LYS A 179 9.03 24.03 -4.13
CA LYS A 179 10.12 23.83 -3.17
C LYS A 179 10.22 22.38 -2.78
N PRO A 180 11.40 21.92 -2.32
CA PRO A 180 11.54 20.60 -1.77
C PRO A 180 10.51 20.33 -0.67
N TYR A 181 10.00 19.11 -0.60
CA TYR A 181 9.09 18.69 0.47
C TYR A 181 9.68 18.91 1.87
N LYS A 182 10.97 18.64 2.00
CA LYS A 182 11.81 18.89 3.16
C LYS A 182 13.24 19.09 2.68
N GLU A 183 14.14 19.53 3.57
CA GLU A 183 15.56 19.65 3.25
C GLU A 183 16.12 18.33 2.67
N GLY A 184 16.83 18.42 1.57
CA GLY A 184 17.41 17.27 0.85
C GLY A 184 16.39 16.44 0.03
N ALA A 185 15.10 16.77 0.02
CA ALA A 185 14.14 16.06 -0.82
C ALA A 185 14.28 16.49 -2.29
N TYR A 186 14.16 15.52 -3.18
CA TYR A 186 14.21 15.68 -4.65
C TYR A 186 12.83 15.79 -5.28
N TYR A 187 11.78 15.87 -4.48
CA TYR A 187 10.38 16.01 -4.89
C TYR A 187 9.70 17.13 -4.08
N THR A 188 8.63 17.66 -4.63
CA THR A 188 7.78 18.68 -4.00
C THR A 188 6.73 18.06 -3.06
N GLY A 189 6.09 18.87 -2.25
CA GLY A 189 5.02 18.40 -1.37
C GLY A 189 3.79 17.88 -2.11
N LYS A 190 3.49 18.41 -3.31
CA LYS A 190 2.38 17.94 -4.15
C LYS A 190 2.70 16.61 -4.83
N GLU A 191 3.88 16.49 -5.43
CA GLU A 191 4.35 15.22 -6.02
C GLU A 191 4.32 14.11 -4.97
N HIS A 192 4.90 14.35 -3.80
CA HIS A 192 4.89 13.38 -2.72
C HIS A 192 3.48 13.00 -2.24
N SER A 193 2.56 13.96 -2.19
CA SER A 193 1.17 13.67 -1.81
C SER A 193 0.45 12.81 -2.86
N TRP A 194 0.75 13.02 -4.13
CA TRP A 194 0.23 12.20 -5.22
C TRP A 194 0.77 10.77 -5.16
N ASP A 195 2.07 10.61 -4.99
CA ASP A 195 2.73 9.31 -4.86
C ASP A 195 2.19 8.51 -3.67
N GLU A 196 2.06 9.19 -2.52
CA GLU A 196 1.50 8.55 -1.33
C GLU A 196 0.04 8.11 -1.54
N ALA A 197 -0.76 8.88 -2.30
CA ALA A 197 -2.12 8.46 -2.65
C ALA A 197 -2.13 7.20 -3.51
N PHE A 198 -1.25 7.13 -4.52
CA PHE A 198 -1.08 5.95 -5.35
C PHE A 198 -0.64 4.73 -4.51
N GLY A 199 0.34 4.90 -3.62
CA GLY A 199 0.78 3.84 -2.72
C GLY A 199 -0.33 3.34 -1.78
N TYR A 200 -1.25 4.21 -1.34
CA TYR A 200 -2.43 3.78 -0.58
C TYR A 200 -3.47 3.06 -1.43
N TRP A 201 -3.56 3.36 -2.72
CA TRP A 201 -4.37 2.53 -3.62
C TRP A 201 -3.79 1.12 -3.73
N GLY A 202 -2.45 0.97 -3.79
CA GLY A 202 -1.78 -0.32 -3.74
C GLY A 202 -1.89 -1.14 -5.03
N ALA A 203 -2.12 -0.50 -6.16
CA ALA A 203 -2.07 -1.17 -7.46
C ALA A 203 -0.60 -1.37 -7.90
N PRO A 204 -0.27 -2.45 -8.64
CA PRO A 204 1.01 -2.55 -9.31
C PRO A 204 1.29 -1.33 -10.18
N ALA A 205 2.54 -0.87 -10.21
CA ALA A 205 2.91 0.32 -11.00
C ALA A 205 2.54 0.17 -12.49
N HIS A 206 2.52 -1.04 -13.00
CA HIS A 206 2.17 -1.40 -14.38
C HIS A 206 0.74 -1.95 -14.55
N SER A 207 -0.15 -1.74 -13.58
CA SER A 207 -1.51 -2.31 -13.59
C SER A 207 -2.33 -1.96 -14.84
N LEU A 208 -2.05 -0.83 -15.47
CA LEU A 208 -2.73 -0.43 -16.71
C LEU A 208 -2.25 -1.20 -17.96
N THR A 209 -1.11 -1.88 -17.89
CA THR A 209 -0.64 -2.78 -18.97
C THR A 209 -1.23 -4.17 -18.86
N LEU A 210 -1.80 -4.52 -17.71
CA LEU A 210 -2.38 -5.82 -17.42
C LEU A 210 -3.83 -5.88 -17.87
N THR A 211 -4.25 -7.03 -18.39
CA THR A 211 -5.67 -7.30 -18.62
C THR A 211 -6.45 -7.34 -17.30
N ALA A 212 -7.77 -7.19 -17.36
CA ALA A 212 -8.62 -7.32 -16.18
C ALA A 212 -8.46 -8.68 -15.47
N GLU A 213 -8.27 -9.76 -16.25
CA GLU A 213 -8.03 -11.10 -15.72
C GLU A 213 -6.68 -11.20 -15.00
N GLN A 214 -5.61 -10.65 -15.59
CA GLN A 214 -4.29 -10.61 -14.95
C GLN A 214 -4.34 -9.80 -13.65
N ASN A 215 -4.91 -8.60 -13.67
CA ASN A 215 -5.10 -7.79 -12.46
C ASN A 215 -5.87 -8.57 -11.37
N TYR A 216 -6.95 -9.27 -11.75
CA TYR A 216 -7.71 -10.09 -10.82
C TYR A 216 -6.88 -11.25 -10.26
N ASN A 217 -6.14 -11.95 -11.10
CA ASN A 217 -5.33 -13.11 -10.69
C ASN A 217 -4.16 -12.70 -9.81
N VAL A 218 -3.51 -11.58 -10.13
CA VAL A 218 -2.49 -10.95 -9.27
C VAL A 218 -3.10 -10.60 -7.92
N ALA A 219 -4.22 -9.85 -7.88
CA ALA A 219 -4.89 -9.46 -6.64
C ALA A 219 -5.38 -10.65 -5.80
N LYS A 220 -5.64 -11.80 -6.40
CA LYS A 220 -6.02 -13.06 -5.73
C LYS A 220 -4.83 -14.00 -5.49
N MET A 221 -3.63 -13.56 -5.80
CA MET A 221 -2.39 -14.36 -5.68
C MET A 221 -2.50 -15.73 -6.37
N LYS A 222 -3.19 -15.77 -7.49
CA LYS A 222 -3.35 -16.98 -8.30
C LYS A 222 -2.25 -17.11 -9.34
N ASP A 223 -1.79 -15.98 -9.86
CA ASP A 223 -0.76 -15.85 -10.87
C ASP A 223 0.05 -14.58 -10.55
N LEU A 224 1.19 -14.76 -9.92
CA LEU A 224 2.10 -13.66 -9.59
C LEU A 224 3.12 -13.39 -10.70
N ALA A 225 3.28 -14.27 -11.69
CA ALA A 225 4.17 -14.02 -12.82
C ALA A 225 3.77 -12.74 -13.59
N ALA A 226 2.47 -12.42 -13.64
CA ALA A 226 2.00 -11.15 -14.24
C ALA A 226 2.40 -9.91 -13.43
N ALA A 227 2.81 -10.08 -12.17
CA ALA A 227 3.30 -9.00 -11.33
C ALA A 227 4.82 -8.79 -11.41
N ASP A 228 5.53 -9.69 -12.06
CA ASP A 228 6.95 -9.54 -12.39
C ASP A 228 7.10 -8.56 -13.56
N TYR A 229 7.26 -7.27 -13.20
CA TYR A 229 7.29 -6.19 -14.17
C TYR A 229 8.56 -6.17 -15.03
N ASN A 230 9.71 -6.50 -14.45
CA ASN A 230 11.01 -6.44 -15.12
C ASN A 230 11.42 -7.76 -15.78
N GLY A 231 10.66 -8.85 -15.54
CA GLY A 231 10.91 -10.16 -16.14
C GLY A 231 12.13 -10.87 -15.59
N ASP A 232 12.54 -10.57 -14.36
CA ASP A 232 13.71 -11.20 -13.72
C ASP A 232 13.39 -12.52 -13.01
N GLY A 233 12.13 -12.93 -13.00
CA GLY A 233 11.65 -14.17 -12.41
C GLY A 233 11.30 -14.05 -10.92
N VAL A 234 11.22 -12.84 -10.37
CA VAL A 234 10.88 -12.58 -8.96
C VAL A 234 9.93 -11.40 -8.86
N VAL A 235 8.91 -11.50 -8.02
CA VAL A 235 8.04 -10.33 -7.74
C VAL A 235 8.70 -9.44 -6.71
N ASP A 236 9.00 -8.22 -7.12
CA ASP A 236 9.36 -7.14 -6.21
C ASP A 236 8.11 -6.48 -5.63
N LEU A 237 7.83 -6.72 -4.36
CA LEU A 237 6.66 -6.15 -3.67
C LEU A 237 6.69 -4.61 -3.59
N TYR A 238 7.86 -4.01 -3.77
CA TYR A 238 7.98 -2.56 -3.85
C TYR A 238 7.41 -2.00 -5.15
N LEU A 239 7.58 -2.71 -6.27
CA LEU A 239 7.09 -2.32 -7.60
C LEU A 239 5.73 -2.91 -7.94
N SER A 240 5.39 -4.04 -7.35
CA SER A 240 4.31 -4.93 -7.79
C SER A 240 3.30 -5.24 -6.70
N LEU A 241 3.09 -4.35 -5.72
CA LEU A 241 2.23 -4.68 -4.58
C LEU A 241 0.78 -4.85 -4.99
N ILE A 242 0.26 -5.96 -4.53
CA ILE A 242 -1.03 -6.53 -4.87
C ILE A 242 -1.97 -6.25 -3.73
N HIS A 243 -2.84 -5.25 -3.88
CA HIS A 243 -3.97 -5.15 -2.97
C HIS A 243 -5.22 -4.60 -3.65
N ILE A 244 -6.21 -5.38 -3.52
CA ILE A 244 -7.61 -4.92 -3.44
C ILE A 244 -8.28 -5.64 -2.29
#